data_54470383aa89b191cfc850ed556cc197
#
_entry.id   54470383aa89b191cfc850ed556cc197
#
_cell.length_a   1.000
_cell.length_b   1.000
_cell.length_c   1.000
_cell.angle_alpha   90.00
_cell.angle_beta   90.00
_cell.angle_gamma   90.00
#
_symmetry.space_group_name_H-M   'P 1'
#
loop_
_entity.id
_entity.type
_entity.pdbx_description
1 polymer ?
#
loop_
_entity_poly.entity_id
_entity_poly.type
_entity_poly.pdbx_seq_one_letter_code
_entity_poly.pdbx_strand_id
1 'polypeptide(L)'
;MKSRTSVEFIYSLFTLLAAVIVVHGFYVAMVRPSAQAVLVAQAAAMKTDPDFVPQRSLWVIMKDYEQEACVVLLLWALALIAYKGRAAARERALLGQDLVQVPEGMRILPEDSREYVRQLEALPPERQGTLTVRALRAALARFGATRDVQDVSEASRAVMQAEA
;
A
#
# COMPACT_ATOMS: atom_id res chain seq x y z
N MET A 1 9.80 -17.08 -1.60
CA MET A 1 8.46 -16.65 -1.98
C MET A 1 7.43 -16.67 -0.84
N LYS A 2 7.39 -17.65 0.05
CA LYS A 2 6.41 -17.72 1.17
C LYS A 2 6.44 -16.57 2.20
N SER A 3 7.53 -15.83 2.37
CA SER A 3 7.65 -14.83 3.43
C SER A 3 6.97 -13.48 3.14
N ARG A 4 6.91 -13.03 1.90
CA ARG A 4 6.31 -11.73 1.53
C ARG A 4 4.79 -11.74 1.68
N THR A 5 4.14 -12.77 1.16
CA THR A 5 2.67 -12.95 1.28
C THR A 5 2.22 -13.01 2.75
N SER A 6 3.03 -13.65 3.61
CA SER A 6 2.75 -13.69 5.05
C SER A 6 2.86 -12.31 5.71
N VAL A 7 3.83 -11.49 5.32
CA VAL A 7 4.00 -10.14 5.86
C VAL A 7 2.87 -9.19 5.41
N GLU A 8 2.48 -9.26 4.14
CA GLU A 8 1.36 -8.47 3.63
C GLU A 8 0.04 -8.85 4.29
N PHE A 9 -0.19 -10.13 4.50
CA PHE A 9 -1.37 -10.62 5.22
C PHE A 9 -1.40 -10.15 6.68
N ILE A 10 -0.28 -10.27 7.40
CA ILE A 10 -0.16 -9.80 8.79
C ILE A 10 -0.38 -8.29 8.87
N TYR A 11 0.21 -7.53 7.95
CA TYR A 11 0.01 -6.08 7.88
C TYR A 11 -1.46 -5.72 7.62
N SER A 12 -2.10 -6.38 6.67
CA SER A 12 -3.51 -6.18 6.35
C SER A 12 -4.42 -6.48 7.54
N LEU A 13 -4.18 -7.60 8.24
CA LEU A 13 -4.94 -7.97 9.43
C LEU A 13 -4.73 -6.99 10.59
N PHE A 14 -3.48 -6.59 10.81
CA PHE A 14 -3.14 -5.63 11.86
C PHE A 14 -3.78 -4.25 11.60
N THR A 15 -3.72 -3.75 10.36
CA THR A 15 -4.34 -2.47 10.00
C THR A 15 -5.87 -2.52 10.09
N LEU A 16 -6.49 -3.65 9.75
CA LEU A 16 -7.93 -3.83 9.93
C LEU A 16 -8.30 -3.79 11.42
N LEU A 17 -7.59 -4.54 12.26
CA LEU A 17 -7.82 -4.56 13.69
C LEU A 17 -7.64 -3.17 14.32
N ALA A 18 -6.58 -2.47 13.94
CA ALA A 18 -6.33 -1.10 14.39
C ALA A 18 -7.46 -0.14 13.95
N ALA A 19 -7.92 -0.25 12.70
CA ALA A 19 -9.03 0.55 12.20
C ALA A 19 -10.33 0.28 13.00
N VAL A 20 -10.64 -0.98 13.28
CA VAL A 20 -11.80 -1.35 14.10
C VAL A 20 -11.72 -0.74 15.49
N ILE A 21 -10.58 -0.87 16.18
CA ILE A 21 -10.41 -0.36 17.55
C ILE A 21 -10.55 1.17 17.58
N VAL A 22 -9.87 1.87 16.66
CA VAL A 22 -9.88 3.33 16.63
C VAL A 22 -11.26 3.88 16.28
N VAL A 23 -11.89 3.35 15.23
CA VAL A 23 -13.22 3.80 14.80
C VAL A 23 -14.28 3.47 15.85
N HIS A 24 -14.28 2.24 16.37
CA HIS A 24 -15.24 1.86 17.42
C HIS A 24 -15.08 2.72 18.66
N GLY A 25 -13.86 2.97 19.11
CA GLY A 25 -13.59 3.87 20.23
C GLY A 25 -14.12 5.28 19.98
N PHE A 26 -13.90 5.83 18.79
CA PHE A 26 -14.45 7.15 18.40
C PHE A 26 -15.98 7.15 18.37
N TYR A 27 -16.62 6.11 17.85
CA TYR A 27 -18.07 6.00 17.81
C TYR A 27 -18.68 5.91 19.21
N VAL A 28 -18.09 5.13 20.08
CA VAL A 28 -18.57 4.98 21.47
C VAL A 28 -18.35 6.25 22.29
N ALA A 29 -17.20 6.91 22.11
CA ALA A 29 -16.83 8.08 22.91
C ALA A 29 -17.47 9.39 22.43
N MET A 30 -17.73 9.55 21.13
CA MET A 30 -18.19 10.82 20.56
C MET A 30 -19.48 10.71 19.75
N VAL A 31 -19.58 9.81 18.77
CA VAL A 31 -20.68 9.79 17.81
C VAL A 31 -21.99 9.44 18.50
N ARG A 32 -22.01 8.33 19.22
CA ARG A 32 -23.26 7.84 19.89
C ARG A 32 -23.75 8.77 21.00
N PRO A 33 -22.89 9.27 21.90
CA PRO A 33 -23.34 10.23 22.92
C PRO A 33 -23.86 11.54 22.30
N SER A 34 -23.19 12.07 21.27
CA SER A 34 -23.64 13.28 20.58
C SER A 34 -24.99 13.08 19.87
N ALA A 35 -25.16 11.94 19.21
CA ALA A 35 -26.41 11.57 18.58
C ALA A 35 -27.54 11.46 19.61
N GLN A 36 -27.26 10.85 20.75
CA GLN A 36 -28.26 10.68 21.83
C GLN A 36 -28.65 12.02 22.44
N ALA A 37 -27.71 12.94 22.64
CA ALA A 37 -27.99 14.29 23.12
C ALA A 37 -28.94 15.03 22.15
N VAL A 38 -28.71 14.95 20.84
CA VAL A 38 -29.58 15.54 19.82
C VAL A 38 -30.98 14.93 19.85
N LEU A 39 -31.08 13.60 19.91
CA LEU A 39 -32.37 12.91 19.95
C LEU A 39 -33.20 13.27 21.20
N VAL A 40 -32.57 13.38 22.36
CA VAL A 40 -33.20 13.77 23.61
C VAL A 40 -33.70 15.24 23.52
N ALA A 41 -32.88 16.14 22.98
CA ALA A 41 -33.25 17.54 22.78
C ALA A 41 -34.46 17.69 21.82
N GLN A 42 -34.42 16.94 20.71
CA GLN A 42 -35.55 16.95 19.75
C GLN A 42 -36.83 16.35 20.35
N ALA A 43 -36.73 15.29 21.14
CA ALA A 43 -37.86 14.69 21.82
C ALA A 43 -38.47 15.62 22.88
N ALA A 44 -37.64 16.41 23.55
CA ALA A 44 -38.09 17.45 24.47
C ALA A 44 -38.81 18.61 23.74
N ALA A 45 -38.26 19.07 22.61
CA ALA A 45 -38.87 20.13 21.80
C ALA A 45 -40.22 19.71 21.23
N MET A 46 -40.38 18.49 20.74
CA MET A 46 -41.65 17.94 20.25
C MET A 46 -42.74 17.86 21.31
N LYS A 47 -42.39 17.76 22.59
CA LYS A 47 -43.37 17.78 23.68
C LYS A 47 -43.88 19.19 23.98
N THR A 48 -43.08 20.21 23.67
CA THR A 48 -43.39 21.61 23.98
C THR A 48 -44.06 22.31 22.80
N ASP A 49 -43.71 21.91 21.57
CA ASP A 49 -44.21 22.48 20.33
C ASP A 49 -44.68 21.35 19.39
N PRO A 50 -46.00 21.18 19.18
CA PRO A 50 -46.55 20.14 18.30
C PRO A 50 -46.18 20.30 16.81
N ASP A 51 -45.84 21.53 16.39
CA ASP A 51 -45.44 21.84 15.02
C ASP A 51 -43.91 21.72 14.78
N PHE A 52 -43.17 21.31 15.80
CA PHE A 52 -41.70 21.14 15.71
C PHE A 52 -41.34 20.06 14.71
N VAL A 53 -40.55 20.43 13.68
CA VAL A 53 -40.00 19.48 12.69
C VAL A 53 -38.57 19.11 13.07
N PRO A 54 -38.26 17.81 13.37
CA PRO A 54 -36.94 17.37 13.71
C PRO A 54 -35.95 17.63 12.59
N GLN A 55 -34.87 18.33 12.87
CA GLN A 55 -33.81 18.58 11.89
C GLN A 55 -32.89 17.37 11.78
N ARG A 56 -32.42 17.06 10.54
CA ARG A 56 -31.45 16.03 10.32
C ARG A 56 -30.08 16.46 10.86
N SER A 57 -29.59 15.77 11.87
CA SER A 57 -28.24 15.94 12.40
C SER A 57 -27.29 14.90 11.83
N LEU A 58 -26.08 15.31 11.47
CA LEU A 58 -25.01 14.38 11.02
C LEU A 58 -24.72 13.29 12.06
N TRP A 59 -24.75 13.64 13.35
CA TRP A 59 -24.54 12.69 14.44
C TRP A 59 -25.59 11.56 14.45
N VAL A 60 -26.85 11.92 14.21
CA VAL A 60 -27.95 10.95 14.16
C VAL A 60 -27.85 10.05 12.93
N ILE A 61 -27.41 10.58 11.80
CA ILE A 61 -27.19 9.78 10.57
C ILE A 61 -26.03 8.83 10.75
N MET A 62 -24.96 9.28 11.39
CA MET A 62 -23.70 8.53 11.53
C MET A 62 -23.72 7.51 12.67
N LYS A 63 -24.70 7.50 13.58
CA LYS A 63 -24.70 6.70 14.80
C LYS A 63 -24.80 5.19 14.59
N ASP A 64 -25.31 4.77 13.44
CA ASP A 64 -25.65 3.38 13.18
C ASP A 64 -24.40 2.53 12.84
N TYR A 65 -24.48 1.22 13.17
CA TYR A 65 -23.36 0.30 12.96
C TYR A 65 -22.95 0.13 11.51
N GLU A 66 -23.88 0.33 10.58
CA GLU A 66 -23.62 0.28 9.15
C GLU A 66 -22.63 1.39 8.73
N GLN A 67 -22.83 2.61 9.23
CA GLN A 67 -21.95 3.74 8.97
C GLN A 67 -20.58 3.53 9.62
N GLU A 68 -20.55 2.98 10.83
CA GLU A 68 -19.32 2.61 11.52
C GLU A 68 -18.52 1.60 10.69
N ALA A 69 -19.17 0.54 10.19
CA ALA A 69 -18.53 -0.45 9.33
C ALA A 69 -17.97 0.17 8.03
N CYS A 70 -18.72 1.06 7.39
CA CYS A 70 -18.26 1.78 6.21
C CYS A 70 -16.99 2.61 6.49
N VAL A 71 -16.93 3.31 7.63
CA VAL A 71 -15.75 4.10 8.03
C VAL A 71 -14.55 3.19 8.30
N VAL A 72 -14.75 2.05 8.98
CA VAL A 72 -13.69 1.06 9.20
C VAL A 72 -13.12 0.57 7.88
N LEU A 73 -13.98 0.14 6.95
CA LEU A 73 -13.56 -0.36 5.64
C LEU A 73 -12.85 0.72 4.81
N LEU A 74 -13.33 1.96 4.87
CA LEU A 74 -12.68 3.09 4.19
C LEU A 74 -11.26 3.32 4.71
N LEU A 75 -11.07 3.39 6.03
CA LEU A 75 -9.76 3.60 6.62
C LEU A 75 -8.81 2.44 6.35
N TRP A 76 -9.30 1.22 6.42
CA TRP A 76 -8.53 0.04 6.07
C TRP A 76 -8.08 0.06 4.61
N ALA A 77 -9.00 0.35 3.67
CA ALA A 77 -8.67 0.47 2.25
C ALA A 77 -7.63 1.57 1.99
N LEU A 78 -7.76 2.74 2.62
CA LEU A 78 -6.80 3.83 2.51
C LEU A 78 -5.42 3.43 3.05
N ALA A 79 -5.35 2.68 4.16
CA ALA A 79 -4.10 2.18 4.70
C ALA A 79 -3.39 1.20 3.73
N LEU A 80 -4.15 0.31 3.09
CA LEU A 80 -3.62 -0.63 2.09
C LEU A 80 -3.14 0.12 0.83
N ILE A 81 -3.92 1.09 0.35
CA ILE A 81 -3.54 1.93 -0.80
C ILE A 81 -2.25 2.70 -0.48
N ALA A 82 -2.16 3.30 0.71
CA ALA A 82 -0.98 4.03 1.13
C ALA A 82 0.27 3.13 1.24
N TYR A 83 0.10 1.91 1.75
CA TYR A 83 1.18 0.92 1.83
C TYR A 83 1.69 0.52 0.44
N LYS A 84 0.78 0.09 -0.44
CA LYS A 84 1.13 -0.31 -1.81
C LYS A 84 1.62 0.88 -2.64
N GLY A 85 1.02 2.05 -2.46
CA GLY A 85 1.45 3.28 -3.12
C GLY A 85 2.88 3.70 -2.77
N ARG A 86 3.28 3.54 -1.49
CA ARG A 86 4.68 3.78 -1.09
C ARG A 86 5.65 2.81 -1.74
N ALA A 87 5.28 1.53 -1.85
CA ALA A 87 6.10 0.54 -2.54
C ALA A 87 6.27 0.91 -4.02
N ALA A 88 5.18 1.22 -4.71
CA ALA A 88 5.20 1.63 -6.11
C ALA A 88 5.99 2.95 -6.33
N ALA A 89 5.87 3.91 -5.42
CA ALA A 89 6.63 5.17 -5.49
C ALA A 89 8.15 4.94 -5.35
N ARG A 90 8.57 4.00 -4.49
CA ARG A 90 9.98 3.62 -4.36
C ARG A 90 10.51 2.98 -5.65
N GLU A 91 9.76 2.06 -6.24
CA GLU A 91 10.12 1.46 -7.52
C GLU A 91 10.25 2.52 -8.63
N ARG A 92 9.26 3.42 -8.72
CA ARG A 92 9.28 4.51 -9.71
C ARG A 92 10.49 5.44 -9.53
N ALA A 93 10.88 5.73 -8.30
CA ALA A 93 12.04 6.57 -8.01
C ALA A 93 13.35 5.93 -8.47
N LEU A 94 13.43 4.59 -8.49
CA LEU A 94 14.61 3.86 -8.96
C LEU A 94 14.73 3.84 -10.48
N LEU A 95 13.61 3.87 -11.21
CA LEU A 95 13.62 3.91 -12.68
C LEU A 95 14.27 5.18 -13.25
N GLY A 96 14.27 6.27 -12.49
CA GLY A 96 14.94 7.51 -12.86
C GLY A 96 16.41 7.61 -12.42
N GLN A 97 16.95 6.57 -11.77
CA GLN A 97 18.33 6.53 -11.30
C GLN A 97 19.17 5.62 -12.17
N ASP A 98 20.39 6.03 -12.45
CA ASP A 98 21.39 5.18 -13.10
C ASP A 98 21.91 4.16 -12.09
N LEU A 99 21.26 2.98 -12.05
CA LEU A 99 21.58 1.90 -11.13
C LEU A 99 22.83 1.13 -11.54
N VAL A 100 23.20 1.24 -12.81
CA VAL A 100 24.36 0.57 -13.40
C VAL A 100 25.14 1.64 -14.15
N GLN A 101 26.27 2.05 -13.59
CA GLN A 101 27.10 3.10 -14.17
C GLN A 101 27.79 2.61 -15.44
N VAL A 102 27.10 2.69 -16.57
CA VAL A 102 27.64 2.39 -17.88
C VAL A 102 28.15 3.70 -18.50
N PRO A 103 29.43 3.83 -18.85
CA PRO A 103 29.95 5.02 -19.51
C PRO A 103 29.21 5.28 -20.83
N GLU A 104 28.98 6.57 -21.14
CA GLU A 104 28.30 6.96 -22.38
C GLU A 104 29.00 6.37 -23.62
N GLY A 105 28.20 5.76 -24.49
CA GLY A 105 28.69 5.13 -25.71
C GLY A 105 29.25 3.72 -25.55
N MET A 106 29.38 3.21 -24.34
CA MET A 106 29.75 1.81 -24.11
C MET A 106 28.53 0.89 -24.12
N ARG A 107 28.75 -0.37 -24.53
CA ARG A 107 27.75 -1.45 -24.46
C ARG A 107 28.21 -2.45 -23.40
N ILE A 108 27.26 -2.96 -22.64
CA ILE A 108 27.54 -4.04 -21.70
C ILE A 108 27.84 -5.31 -22.50
N LEU A 109 29.05 -5.84 -22.32
CA LEU A 109 29.44 -7.12 -22.89
C LEU A 109 29.09 -8.26 -21.93
N PRO A 110 28.85 -9.49 -22.42
CA PRO A 110 28.54 -10.63 -21.55
C PRO A 110 29.62 -10.89 -20.49
N GLU A 111 30.88 -10.60 -20.82
CA GLU A 111 32.04 -10.76 -19.92
C GLU A 111 31.95 -9.78 -18.73
N ASP A 112 31.44 -8.57 -18.96
CA ASP A 112 31.36 -7.49 -17.96
C ASP A 112 30.12 -7.61 -17.07
N SER A 113 29.17 -8.45 -17.44
CA SER A 113 27.89 -8.60 -16.75
C SER A 113 28.06 -8.91 -15.26
N ARG A 114 29.08 -9.67 -14.87
CA ARG A 114 29.40 -10.01 -13.47
C ARG A 114 29.79 -8.81 -12.64
N GLU A 115 30.49 -7.85 -13.25
CA GLU A 115 30.88 -6.62 -12.57
C GLU A 115 29.66 -5.77 -12.25
N TYR A 116 28.76 -5.61 -13.21
CA TYR A 116 27.51 -4.89 -13.01
C TYR A 116 26.56 -5.58 -12.01
N VAL A 117 26.55 -6.91 -11.96
CA VAL A 117 25.83 -7.65 -10.90
C VAL A 117 26.40 -7.31 -9.52
N ARG A 118 27.73 -7.24 -9.35
CA ARG A 118 28.37 -6.85 -8.08
C ARG A 118 28.02 -5.41 -7.68
N GLN A 119 27.93 -4.49 -8.64
CA GLN A 119 27.50 -3.11 -8.36
C GLN A 119 26.06 -3.09 -7.78
N LEU A 120 25.15 -3.89 -8.34
CA LEU A 120 23.78 -4.02 -7.82
C LEU A 120 23.74 -4.69 -6.43
N GLU A 121 24.63 -5.63 -6.16
CA GLU A 121 24.78 -6.29 -4.86
C GLU A 121 25.43 -5.39 -3.79
N ALA A 122 26.17 -4.37 -4.21
CA ALA A 122 26.74 -3.36 -3.32
C ALA A 122 25.71 -2.27 -2.89
N LEU A 123 24.52 -2.25 -3.50
CA LEU A 123 23.45 -1.31 -3.09
C LEU A 123 22.97 -1.60 -1.66
N PRO A 124 22.44 -0.61 -0.96
CA PRO A 124 21.83 -0.82 0.36
C PRO A 124 20.75 -1.91 0.33
N PRO A 125 20.59 -2.73 1.39
CA PRO A 125 19.66 -3.86 1.43
C PRO A 125 18.21 -3.49 1.08
N GLU A 126 17.81 -2.26 1.44
CA GLU A 126 16.49 -1.72 1.10
C GLU A 126 16.25 -1.58 -0.41
N ARG A 127 17.30 -1.26 -1.17
CA ARG A 127 17.25 -1.13 -2.63
C ARG A 127 17.41 -2.47 -3.33
N GLN A 128 18.26 -3.37 -2.81
CA GLN A 128 18.44 -4.71 -3.37
C GLN A 128 17.14 -5.52 -3.42
N GLY A 129 16.23 -5.30 -2.43
CA GLY A 129 14.94 -5.95 -2.33
C GLY A 129 13.89 -5.45 -3.32
N THR A 130 14.14 -4.37 -4.05
CA THR A 130 13.19 -3.78 -5.01
C THR A 130 13.05 -4.64 -6.27
N LEU A 131 11.87 -4.58 -6.89
CA LEU A 131 11.57 -5.36 -8.10
C LEU A 131 12.50 -4.98 -9.25
N THR A 132 12.75 -3.68 -9.43
CA THR A 132 13.63 -3.14 -10.48
C THR A 132 15.03 -3.70 -10.37
N VAL A 133 15.64 -3.66 -9.17
CA VAL A 133 17.02 -4.16 -8.97
C VAL A 133 17.09 -5.69 -9.14
N ARG A 134 16.09 -6.42 -8.67
CA ARG A 134 16.01 -7.87 -8.84
C ARG A 134 15.86 -8.29 -10.29
N ALA A 135 14.99 -7.61 -11.04
CA ALA A 135 14.81 -7.86 -12.47
C ALA A 135 16.10 -7.56 -13.26
N LEU A 136 16.75 -6.42 -12.96
CA LEU A 136 18.00 -6.04 -13.60
C LEU A 136 19.14 -7.03 -13.27
N ARG A 137 19.25 -7.47 -12.02
CA ARG A 137 20.23 -8.50 -11.62
C ARG A 137 19.98 -9.83 -12.33
N ALA A 138 18.74 -10.28 -12.43
CA ALA A 138 18.38 -11.50 -13.15
C ALA A 138 18.69 -11.39 -14.63
N ALA A 139 18.41 -10.25 -15.25
CA ALA A 139 18.72 -9.95 -16.64
C ALA A 139 20.22 -9.99 -16.90
N LEU A 140 21.05 -9.31 -16.10
CA LEU A 140 22.49 -9.29 -16.24
C LEU A 140 23.14 -10.67 -16.01
N ALA A 141 22.67 -11.39 -14.99
CA ALA A 141 23.14 -12.76 -14.72
C ALA A 141 22.84 -13.71 -15.90
N ARG A 142 21.63 -13.59 -16.47
CA ARG A 142 21.23 -14.38 -17.63
C ARG A 142 22.05 -14.01 -18.86
N PHE A 143 22.28 -12.72 -19.10
CA PHE A 143 23.09 -12.24 -20.21
C PHE A 143 24.52 -12.79 -20.18
N GLY A 144 25.16 -12.78 -19.02
CA GLY A 144 26.50 -13.38 -18.85
C GLY A 144 26.55 -14.88 -19.09
N ALA A 145 25.43 -15.60 -18.90
CA ALA A 145 25.36 -17.04 -19.07
C ALA A 145 25.03 -17.45 -20.53
N THR A 146 24.06 -16.79 -21.15
CA THR A 146 23.51 -17.23 -22.46
C THR A 146 23.95 -16.38 -23.62
N ARG A 147 24.40 -15.15 -23.38
CA ARG A 147 24.80 -14.18 -24.42
C ARG A 147 23.64 -13.84 -25.40
N ASP A 148 22.41 -14.16 -25.03
CA ASP A 148 21.22 -13.96 -25.83
C ASP A 148 20.29 -12.90 -25.20
N VAL A 149 19.90 -11.89 -25.98
CA VAL A 149 19.04 -10.80 -25.54
C VAL A 149 17.58 -11.27 -25.31
N GLN A 150 17.13 -12.29 -26.02
CA GLN A 150 15.79 -12.85 -25.79
C GLN A 150 15.70 -13.48 -24.39
N ASP A 151 16.67 -14.28 -24.03
CA ASP A 151 16.76 -14.91 -22.71
C ASP A 151 16.81 -13.86 -21.57
N VAL A 152 17.46 -12.73 -21.79
CA VAL A 152 17.53 -11.61 -20.85
C VAL A 152 16.12 -11.02 -20.61
N SER A 153 15.36 -10.80 -21.68
CA SER A 153 14.01 -10.25 -21.57
C SER A 153 13.04 -11.24 -20.89
N GLU A 154 13.20 -12.53 -21.14
CA GLU A 154 12.42 -13.56 -20.45
C GLU A 154 12.77 -13.65 -18.97
N ALA A 155 14.03 -13.59 -18.60
CA ALA A 155 14.46 -13.62 -17.20
C ALA A 155 13.90 -12.41 -16.43
N SER A 156 13.92 -11.21 -17.01
CA SER A 156 13.36 -10.02 -16.38
C SER A 156 11.84 -10.10 -16.24
N ARG A 157 11.13 -10.60 -17.28
CA ARG A 157 9.67 -10.81 -17.24
C ARG A 157 9.29 -11.85 -16.20
N ALA A 158 10.02 -12.94 -16.09
CA ALA A 158 9.75 -13.97 -15.08
C ALA A 158 9.82 -13.42 -13.66
N VAL A 159 10.77 -12.52 -13.36
CA VAL A 159 10.86 -11.85 -12.07
C VAL A 159 9.67 -10.92 -11.84
N MET A 160 9.27 -10.15 -12.86
CA MET A 160 8.12 -9.23 -12.76
C MET A 160 6.80 -9.99 -12.59
N GLN A 161 6.60 -11.09 -13.28
CA GLN A 161 5.39 -11.92 -13.17
C GLN A 161 5.29 -12.68 -11.85
N ALA A 162 6.41 -13.06 -11.25
CA ALA A 162 6.43 -13.74 -9.96
C ALA A 162 6.00 -12.84 -8.79
N GLU A 163 5.91 -11.54 -8.99
CA GLU A 163 5.52 -10.55 -7.97
C GLU A 163 4.17 -9.86 -8.26
N ALA A 164 3.58 -10.08 -9.43
CA ALA A 164 2.25 -9.60 -9.78
C ALA A 164 1.16 -10.47 -9.18
#